data_14390508340cf2af5d5e1be829a096f3
#
_entry.id   14390508340cf2af5d5e1be829a096f3
#
_cell.length_a   1.000
_cell.length_b   1.000
_cell.length_c   1.000
_cell.angle_alpha   90.00
_cell.angle_beta   90.00
_cell.angle_gamma   90.00
#
_symmetry.space_group_name_H-M   'P 1'
#
loop_
_entity.id
_entity.type
_entity.pdbx_description
1 polymer ?
#
loop_
_entity_poly.entity_id
_entity_poly.type
_entity_poly.pdbx_seq_one_letter_code
_entity_poly.pdbx_strand_id
1 'polypeptide(L)'
;MNYSWHSDIIRSIRIIIIMEEKSFYITTGKLKEIKQEYEKLKKNLSLKTKGGIPKVLNSEEMNPEYLLFQEDLNFFYSRKQELENILRNYKLIKLPPQKNRDKVNLGAKVLVEIDGQKDEFEIVGTLEANPALGRISNESPVGKTLFGHKVGDEVTVSSPIETIYKIKKIR
;
A
#
# COMPACT_ATOMS: atom_id res chain seq x y z
N MET A 1 -11.22 25.71 41.34
CA MET A 1 -11.64 25.33 39.98
C MET A 1 -10.42 24.75 39.28
N ASN A 2 -10.29 23.41 39.29
CA ASN A 2 -9.11 22.72 38.75
C ASN A 2 -9.31 22.43 37.28
N TYR A 3 -8.37 22.89 36.47
CA TYR A 3 -8.36 22.78 35.03
C TYR A 3 -8.09 21.33 34.58
N SER A 4 -9.14 20.63 34.24
CA SER A 4 -9.12 19.27 33.61
C SER A 4 -8.77 19.29 32.12
N TRP A 5 -8.41 20.41 31.54
CA TRP A 5 -8.22 20.60 30.09
C TRP A 5 -6.95 19.89 29.54
N HIS A 6 -5.92 19.71 30.38
CA HIS A 6 -4.68 19.09 29.95
C HIS A 6 -4.81 17.58 29.73
N SER A 7 -5.63 16.89 30.53
CA SER A 7 -5.85 15.45 30.39
C SER A 7 -6.65 15.09 29.15
N ASP A 8 -7.62 15.94 28.78
CA ASP A 8 -8.47 15.70 27.61
C ASP A 8 -7.75 16.03 26.29
N ILE A 9 -6.88 17.05 26.27
CA ILE A 9 -6.00 17.35 25.14
C ILE A 9 -4.98 16.22 24.93
N ILE A 10 -4.33 15.75 26.00
CA ILE A 10 -3.37 14.64 25.93
C ILE A 10 -4.09 13.34 25.51
N ARG A 11 -5.32 13.11 25.95
CA ARG A 11 -6.15 11.98 25.55
C ARG A 11 -6.57 12.07 24.07
N SER A 12 -6.96 13.28 23.61
CA SER A 12 -7.29 13.55 22.22
C SER A 12 -6.08 13.45 21.30
N ILE A 13 -4.91 13.97 21.71
CA ILE A 13 -3.65 13.82 20.98
C ILE A 13 -3.20 12.35 20.97
N ARG A 14 -3.42 11.61 22.05
CA ARG A 14 -3.13 10.17 22.11
C ARG A 14 -4.07 9.34 21.23
N ILE A 15 -5.32 9.76 21.08
CA ILE A 15 -6.30 9.16 20.15
C ILE A 15 -5.94 9.47 18.69
N ILE A 16 -5.43 10.66 18.41
CA ILE A 16 -4.94 11.04 17.06
C ILE A 16 -3.63 10.32 16.70
N ILE A 17 -2.78 10.01 17.69
CA ILE A 17 -1.53 9.23 17.50
C ILE A 17 -1.82 7.72 17.38
N ILE A 18 -2.98 7.24 17.87
CA ILE A 18 -3.50 5.87 17.65
C ILE A 18 -4.38 5.79 16.37
N MET A 19 -4.32 6.76 15.46
CA MET A 19 -4.63 6.46 14.07
C MET A 19 -3.58 5.45 13.63
N GLU A 20 -3.98 4.18 13.58
CA GLU A 20 -3.16 3.02 13.21
C GLU A 20 -2.21 3.43 12.09
N GLU A 21 -0.91 3.49 12.40
CA GLU A 21 0.09 3.67 11.36
C GLU A 21 -0.12 2.52 10.38
N LYS A 22 -0.73 2.84 9.25
CA LYS A 22 -1.10 1.86 8.23
C LYS A 22 0.14 1.08 7.82
N SER A 23 0.25 -0.17 8.29
CA SER A 23 1.37 -1.04 7.95
C SER A 23 1.24 -1.51 6.52
N PHE A 24 2.28 -1.34 5.72
CA PHE A 24 2.35 -1.80 4.34
C PHE A 24 2.97 -3.20 4.28
N TYR A 25 2.18 -4.20 3.94
CA TYR A 25 2.69 -5.55 3.70
C TYR A 25 3.29 -5.62 2.30
N ILE A 26 4.59 -5.93 2.21
CA ILE A 26 5.32 -5.97 0.94
C ILE A 26 6.29 -7.16 0.88
N THR A 27 6.55 -7.63 -0.33
CA THR A 27 7.59 -8.63 -0.59
C THR A 27 9.00 -8.02 -0.54
N THR A 28 10.02 -8.86 -0.42
CA THR A 28 11.43 -8.41 -0.50
C THR A 28 11.75 -7.79 -1.87
N GLY A 29 11.12 -8.29 -2.95
CA GLY A 29 11.25 -7.73 -4.29
C GLY A 29 10.71 -6.30 -4.34
N LYS A 30 9.48 -6.08 -3.84
CA LYS A 30 8.87 -4.75 -3.81
C LYS A 30 9.63 -3.77 -2.92
N LEU A 31 10.16 -4.23 -1.79
CA LEU A 31 11.01 -3.39 -0.94
C LEU A 31 12.26 -2.90 -1.70
N LYS A 32 12.89 -3.77 -2.51
CA LYS A 32 14.05 -3.38 -3.33
C LYS A 32 13.67 -2.34 -4.38
N GLU A 33 12.53 -2.51 -5.06
CA GLU A 33 12.01 -1.54 -6.03
C GLU A 33 11.77 -0.16 -5.39
N ILE A 34 11.08 -0.13 -4.24
CA ILE A 34 10.79 1.10 -3.50
C ILE A 34 12.07 1.82 -3.08
N LYS A 35 13.06 1.09 -2.55
CA LYS A 35 14.36 1.67 -2.20
C LYS A 35 15.09 2.26 -3.41
N GLN A 36 15.06 1.57 -4.54
CA GLN A 36 15.67 2.06 -5.79
C GLN A 36 14.97 3.31 -6.31
N GLU A 37 13.62 3.32 -6.27
CA GLU A 37 12.82 4.48 -6.66
C GLU A 37 13.15 5.68 -5.76
N TYR A 38 13.21 5.47 -4.45
CA TYR A 38 13.55 6.52 -3.48
C TYR A 38 14.92 7.15 -3.74
N GLU A 39 15.96 6.32 -3.99
CA GLU A 39 17.30 6.84 -4.28
C GLU A 39 17.36 7.59 -5.63
N LYS A 40 16.67 7.10 -6.67
CA LYS A 40 16.53 7.82 -7.95
C LYS A 40 15.83 9.16 -7.75
N LEU A 41 14.76 9.18 -6.97
CA LEU A 41 13.99 10.38 -6.68
C LEU A 41 14.85 11.45 -5.96
N LYS A 42 15.60 11.04 -4.94
CA LYS A 42 16.55 11.92 -4.22
C LYS A 42 17.59 12.54 -5.16
N LYS A 43 18.15 11.72 -6.04
CA LYS A 43 19.12 12.18 -7.03
C LYS A 43 18.51 13.21 -7.97
N ASN A 44 17.33 12.93 -8.52
CA ASN A 44 16.63 13.83 -9.43
C ASN A 44 16.27 15.16 -8.74
N LEU A 45 15.75 15.09 -7.51
CA LEU A 45 15.45 16.27 -6.71
C LEU A 45 16.71 17.14 -6.47
N SER A 46 17.83 16.50 -6.11
CA SER A 46 19.11 17.21 -5.91
C SER A 46 19.63 17.87 -7.20
N LEU A 47 19.50 17.20 -8.34
CA LEU A 47 19.91 17.78 -9.64
C LEU A 47 19.01 18.97 -9.99
N LYS A 48 17.70 18.85 -9.79
CA LYS A 48 16.75 19.91 -10.11
C LYS A 48 16.91 21.14 -9.22
N THR A 49 17.21 20.95 -7.95
CA THR A 49 17.46 22.06 -7.01
C THR A 49 18.82 22.73 -7.20
N LYS A 50 19.84 22.00 -7.69
CA LYS A 50 21.16 22.54 -8.00
C LYS A 50 21.23 23.26 -9.35
N GLY A 51 20.34 22.96 -10.28
CA GLY A 51 20.29 23.56 -11.62
C GLY A 51 19.87 25.04 -11.66
N GLY A 52 19.56 25.62 -10.51
CA GLY A 52 19.05 26.99 -10.38
C GLY A 52 17.52 27.06 -10.51
N ILE A 53 16.94 28.04 -9.84
CA ILE A 53 15.50 28.33 -9.93
C ILE A 53 15.27 29.18 -11.17
N PRO A 54 14.31 28.85 -12.06
CA PRO A 54 13.94 29.71 -13.17
C PRO A 54 13.64 31.12 -12.68
N LYS A 55 14.12 32.13 -13.37
CA LYS A 55 13.93 33.53 -12.95
C LYS A 55 12.44 33.85 -12.95
N VAL A 56 11.95 34.34 -11.83
CA VAL A 56 10.63 34.98 -11.78
C VAL A 56 10.78 36.32 -12.53
N LEU A 57 10.22 36.38 -13.71
CA LEU A 57 10.12 37.66 -14.45
C LEU A 57 9.18 38.58 -13.66
N ASN A 58 9.55 39.87 -13.57
CA ASN A 58 8.88 40.87 -12.74
C ASN A 58 7.35 40.89 -12.97
N SER A 59 6.65 40.65 -11.90
CA SER A 59 5.37 41.12 -11.38
C SER A 59 4.04 40.98 -12.12
N GLU A 60 3.91 40.76 -13.41
CA GLU A 60 2.59 40.73 -14.04
C GLU A 60 2.29 39.52 -14.94
N GLU A 61 3.30 38.81 -15.42
CA GLU A 61 3.10 37.57 -16.17
C GLU A 61 3.74 36.41 -15.42
N MET A 62 2.89 35.44 -14.99
CA MET A 62 3.40 34.19 -14.39
C MET A 62 4.23 33.44 -15.43
N ASN A 63 5.54 33.30 -15.17
CA ASN A 63 6.42 32.56 -16.05
C ASN A 63 6.00 31.06 -16.08
N PRO A 64 5.55 30.53 -17.23
CA PRO A 64 5.11 29.13 -17.34
C PRO A 64 6.19 28.13 -16.93
N GLU A 65 7.46 28.45 -17.19
CA GLU A 65 8.61 27.61 -16.81
C GLU A 65 8.76 27.51 -15.28
N TYR A 66 8.51 28.61 -14.57
CA TYR A 66 8.52 28.62 -13.10
C TYR A 66 7.37 27.80 -12.53
N LEU A 67 6.17 27.87 -13.11
CA LEU A 67 5.01 27.07 -12.68
C LEU A 67 5.28 25.58 -12.86
N LEU A 68 5.77 25.16 -14.03
CA LEU A 68 6.15 23.78 -14.28
C LEU A 68 7.24 23.32 -13.32
N PHE A 69 8.22 24.17 -13.02
CA PHE A 69 9.26 23.86 -12.04
C PHE A 69 8.67 23.61 -10.64
N GLN A 70 7.71 24.45 -10.21
CA GLN A 70 7.02 24.27 -8.92
C GLN A 70 6.18 22.99 -8.88
N GLU A 71 5.42 22.71 -9.95
CA GLU A 71 4.61 21.50 -10.06
C GLU A 71 5.48 20.24 -9.96
N ASP A 72 6.59 20.21 -10.68
CA ASP A 72 7.56 19.10 -10.62
C ASP A 72 8.15 18.93 -9.21
N LEU A 73 8.53 20.03 -8.55
CA LEU A 73 9.04 19.97 -7.18
C LEU A 73 7.98 19.41 -6.22
N ASN A 74 6.74 19.88 -6.32
CA ASN A 74 5.63 19.39 -5.51
C ASN A 74 5.40 17.90 -5.72
N PHE A 75 5.43 17.44 -6.96
CA PHE A 75 5.35 16.03 -7.30
C PHE A 75 6.49 15.22 -6.66
N PHE A 76 7.73 15.67 -6.80
CA PHE A 76 8.89 14.98 -6.21
C PHE A 76 8.83 14.93 -4.68
N TYR A 77 8.44 16.03 -4.03
CA TYR A 77 8.32 16.07 -2.57
C TYR A 77 7.19 15.18 -2.07
N SER A 78 6.02 15.22 -2.71
CA SER A 78 4.88 14.35 -2.35
C SER A 78 5.23 12.89 -2.51
N ARG A 79 5.85 12.51 -3.62
CA ARG A 79 6.27 11.13 -3.86
C ARG A 79 7.35 10.68 -2.88
N LYS A 80 8.31 11.55 -2.57
CA LYS A 80 9.33 11.28 -1.56
C LYS A 80 8.72 10.99 -0.20
N GLN A 81 7.76 11.80 0.23
CA GLN A 81 7.07 11.63 1.51
C GLN A 81 6.28 10.32 1.56
N GLU A 82 5.61 9.96 0.46
CA GLU A 82 4.91 8.68 0.34
C GLU A 82 5.88 7.49 0.49
N LEU A 83 7.00 7.50 -0.25
CA LEU A 83 8.01 6.44 -0.17
C LEU A 83 8.64 6.35 1.22
N GLU A 84 8.90 7.49 1.88
CA GLU A 84 9.39 7.54 3.26
C GLU A 84 8.39 6.93 4.24
N ASN A 85 7.10 7.22 4.09
CA ASN A 85 6.05 6.64 4.91
C ASN A 85 5.99 5.10 4.74
N ILE A 86 6.05 4.62 3.49
CA ILE A 86 6.12 3.19 3.22
C ILE A 86 7.36 2.56 3.87
N LEU A 87 8.53 3.19 3.70
CA LEU A 87 9.80 2.70 4.25
C LEU A 87 9.89 2.73 5.79
N ARG A 88 9.08 3.54 6.46
CA ARG A 88 8.96 3.54 7.93
C ARG A 88 8.02 2.46 8.43
N ASN A 89 6.92 2.20 7.69
CA ASN A 89 5.79 1.42 8.17
C ASN A 89 5.59 0.10 7.41
N TYR A 90 6.62 -0.42 6.73
CA TYR A 90 6.49 -1.68 6.02
C TYR A 90 6.66 -2.90 6.93
N LYS A 91 5.96 -3.98 6.56
CA LYS A 91 6.12 -5.33 7.11
C LYS A 91 6.38 -6.30 5.96
N LEU A 92 7.47 -7.08 6.07
CA LEU A 92 7.79 -8.07 5.05
C LEU A 92 6.81 -9.24 5.09
N ILE A 93 6.28 -9.58 3.93
CA ILE A 93 5.49 -10.79 3.74
C ILE A 93 6.43 -11.98 3.87
N LYS A 94 6.15 -12.84 4.85
CA LYS A 94 6.86 -14.11 5.07
C LYS A 94 5.85 -15.23 4.98
N LEU A 95 6.03 -16.11 4.00
CA LEU A 95 5.23 -17.33 3.93
C LEU A 95 5.59 -18.25 5.11
N PRO A 96 4.58 -18.82 5.80
CA PRO A 96 4.84 -19.82 6.81
C PRO A 96 5.51 -21.07 6.19
N PRO A 97 6.21 -21.90 7.00
CA PRO A 97 6.73 -23.18 6.54
C PRO A 97 5.64 -24.05 5.91
N GLN A 98 6.01 -24.89 4.95
CA GLN A 98 5.05 -25.67 4.14
C GLN A 98 4.06 -26.50 4.97
N LYS A 99 4.51 -27.00 6.12
CA LYS A 99 3.67 -27.76 7.08
C LYS A 99 2.53 -26.94 7.71
N ASN A 100 2.64 -25.62 7.71
CA ASN A 100 1.69 -24.69 8.37
C ASN A 100 0.91 -23.85 7.34
N ARG A 101 0.87 -24.29 6.07
CA ARG A 101 0.11 -23.60 5.00
C ARG A 101 -1.29 -24.21 4.84
N ASP A 102 -1.94 -24.47 5.95
CA ASP A 102 -3.32 -24.96 5.99
C ASP A 102 -4.36 -23.86 5.82
N LYS A 103 -3.94 -22.61 5.97
CA LYS A 103 -4.80 -21.42 5.87
C LYS A 103 -4.26 -20.42 4.86
N VAL A 104 -5.19 -19.65 4.28
CA VAL A 104 -4.86 -18.53 3.40
C VAL A 104 -4.19 -17.41 4.20
N ASN A 105 -2.97 -17.09 3.87
CA ASN A 105 -2.15 -16.04 4.47
C ASN A 105 -1.60 -15.09 3.39
N LEU A 106 -0.99 -13.98 3.82
CA LEU A 106 -0.24 -13.11 2.90
C LEU A 106 0.86 -13.89 2.18
N GLY A 107 0.95 -13.72 0.86
CA GLY A 107 1.87 -14.43 -0.02
C GLY A 107 1.40 -15.80 -0.46
N ALA A 108 0.27 -16.31 0.05
CA ALA A 108 -0.28 -17.60 -0.36
C ALA A 108 -0.90 -17.51 -1.76
N LYS A 109 -0.66 -18.56 -2.57
CA LYS A 109 -1.39 -18.79 -3.82
C LYS A 109 -2.57 -19.71 -3.54
N VAL A 110 -3.76 -19.24 -3.85
CA VAL A 110 -5.03 -19.90 -3.56
C VAL A 110 -5.72 -20.27 -4.86
N LEU A 111 -5.90 -21.56 -5.10
CA LEU A 111 -6.74 -22.05 -6.19
C LEU A 111 -8.18 -22.08 -5.68
N VAL A 112 -9.06 -21.34 -6.31
CA VAL A 112 -10.49 -21.28 -6.01
C VAL A 112 -11.31 -21.81 -7.18
N GLU A 113 -12.53 -22.21 -6.90
CA GLU A 113 -13.56 -22.52 -7.91
C GLU A 113 -14.70 -21.54 -7.74
N ILE A 114 -15.10 -20.92 -8.84
CA ILE A 114 -16.17 -19.92 -8.95
C ILE A 114 -17.07 -20.38 -10.08
N ASP A 115 -18.34 -20.66 -9.80
CA ASP A 115 -19.31 -21.10 -10.82
C ASP A 115 -18.80 -22.25 -11.70
N GLY A 116 -18.03 -23.19 -11.11
CA GLY A 116 -17.44 -24.33 -11.82
C GLY A 116 -16.14 -24.04 -12.57
N GLN A 117 -15.69 -22.79 -12.62
CA GLN A 117 -14.41 -22.39 -13.21
C GLN A 117 -13.34 -22.28 -12.12
N LYS A 118 -12.10 -22.58 -12.48
CA LYS A 118 -10.97 -22.51 -11.54
C LYS A 118 -10.13 -21.28 -11.84
N ASP A 119 -9.90 -20.48 -10.79
CA ASP A 119 -9.01 -19.33 -10.80
C ASP A 119 -7.93 -19.45 -9.74
N GLU A 120 -6.75 -18.87 -9.98
CA GLU A 120 -5.65 -18.84 -9.02
C GLU A 120 -5.35 -17.40 -8.61
N PHE A 121 -5.40 -17.14 -7.30
CA PHE A 121 -5.11 -15.83 -6.72
C PHE A 121 -3.90 -15.90 -5.81
N GLU A 122 -3.05 -14.88 -5.86
CA GLU A 122 -1.99 -14.64 -4.88
C GLU A 122 -2.43 -13.51 -3.94
N ILE A 123 -2.47 -13.77 -2.63
CA ILE A 123 -2.84 -12.74 -1.64
C ILE A 123 -1.61 -11.91 -1.31
N VAL A 124 -1.65 -10.64 -1.70
CA VAL A 124 -0.53 -9.70 -1.56
C VAL A 124 -0.92 -8.46 -0.74
N GLY A 125 0.05 -7.64 -0.40
CA GLY A 125 -0.23 -6.33 0.16
C GLY A 125 -0.77 -5.35 -0.88
N THR A 126 -1.42 -4.27 -0.43
CA THR A 126 -2.10 -3.29 -1.29
C THR A 126 -1.19 -2.69 -2.36
N LEU A 127 0.11 -2.47 -2.04
CA LEU A 127 1.08 -1.89 -2.98
C LEU A 127 1.50 -2.83 -4.13
N GLU A 128 1.16 -4.10 -4.03
CA GLU A 128 1.51 -5.13 -5.01
C GLU A 128 0.29 -5.72 -5.73
N ALA A 129 -0.90 -5.24 -5.37
CA ALA A 129 -2.15 -5.72 -5.97
C ALA A 129 -2.20 -5.43 -7.47
N ASN A 130 -2.53 -6.46 -8.24
CA ASN A 130 -2.79 -6.38 -9.67
C ASN A 130 -3.80 -7.47 -10.05
N PRO A 131 -5.11 -7.17 -10.01
CA PRO A 131 -6.14 -8.16 -10.29
C PRO A 131 -6.02 -8.81 -11.67
N ALA A 132 -5.52 -8.09 -12.68
CA ALA A 132 -5.30 -8.64 -14.02
C ALA A 132 -4.26 -9.77 -14.06
N LEU A 133 -3.37 -9.82 -13.06
CA LEU A 133 -2.37 -10.88 -12.87
C LEU A 133 -2.75 -11.85 -11.74
N GLY A 134 -3.99 -11.83 -11.25
CA GLY A 134 -4.44 -12.66 -10.14
C GLY A 134 -3.84 -12.26 -8.77
N ARG A 135 -3.21 -11.08 -8.65
CA ARG A 135 -2.64 -10.58 -7.39
C ARG A 135 -3.65 -9.73 -6.65
N ILE A 136 -4.24 -10.29 -5.60
CA ILE A 136 -5.36 -9.71 -4.86
C ILE A 136 -4.87 -9.11 -3.54
N SER A 137 -5.25 -7.84 -3.29
CA SER A 137 -4.93 -7.18 -2.02
C SER A 137 -5.62 -7.87 -0.84
N ASN A 138 -4.88 -8.06 0.26
CA ASN A 138 -5.44 -8.51 1.54
C ASN A 138 -6.50 -7.54 2.11
N GLU A 139 -6.53 -6.30 1.66
CA GLU A 139 -7.52 -5.29 2.08
C GLU A 139 -8.75 -5.25 1.15
N SER A 140 -8.70 -5.89 -0.03
CA SER A 140 -9.85 -5.99 -0.93
C SER A 140 -10.96 -6.88 -0.35
N PRO A 141 -12.22 -6.72 -0.80
CA PRO A 141 -13.32 -7.59 -0.35
C PRO A 141 -13.01 -9.08 -0.52
N VAL A 142 -12.50 -9.48 -1.69
CA VAL A 142 -12.11 -10.87 -1.96
C VAL A 142 -10.96 -11.32 -1.07
N GLY A 143 -9.90 -10.51 -0.94
CA GLY A 143 -8.75 -10.85 -0.11
C GLY A 143 -9.08 -10.97 1.36
N LYS A 144 -9.90 -10.06 1.91
CA LYS A 144 -10.37 -10.11 3.31
C LYS A 144 -11.20 -11.36 3.57
N THR A 145 -12.09 -11.72 2.65
CA THR A 145 -12.98 -12.88 2.81
C THR A 145 -12.21 -14.19 2.71
N LEU A 146 -11.23 -14.31 1.81
CA LEU A 146 -10.40 -15.51 1.68
C LEU A 146 -9.41 -15.69 2.85
N PHE A 147 -8.95 -14.59 3.45
CA PHE A 147 -7.90 -14.61 4.47
C PHE A 147 -8.28 -15.43 5.70
N GLY A 148 -7.39 -16.34 6.12
CA GLY A 148 -7.58 -17.21 7.29
C GLY A 148 -8.37 -18.48 7.04
N HIS A 149 -9.06 -18.61 5.90
CA HIS A 149 -9.82 -19.80 5.53
C HIS A 149 -8.91 -20.96 5.07
N LYS A 150 -9.45 -22.19 5.05
CA LYS A 150 -8.77 -23.44 4.75
C LYS A 150 -9.19 -24.01 3.41
N VAL A 151 -8.44 -25.01 2.95
CA VAL A 151 -8.84 -25.85 1.81
C VAL A 151 -10.15 -26.55 2.13
N GLY A 152 -11.11 -26.48 1.22
CA GLY A 152 -12.46 -27.03 1.35
C GLY A 152 -13.51 -26.02 1.83
N ASP A 153 -13.09 -24.87 2.38
CA ASP A 153 -14.04 -23.84 2.79
C ASP A 153 -14.71 -23.19 1.57
N GLU A 154 -15.96 -22.80 1.74
CA GLU A 154 -16.72 -21.97 0.81
C GLU A 154 -16.95 -20.62 1.46
N VAL A 155 -16.62 -19.54 0.75
CA VAL A 155 -16.72 -18.18 1.24
C VAL A 155 -17.52 -17.32 0.27
N THR A 156 -18.37 -16.46 0.77
CA THR A 156 -19.19 -15.56 -0.04
C THR A 156 -18.62 -14.15 -0.01
N VAL A 157 -18.38 -13.59 -1.17
CA VAL A 157 -17.96 -12.20 -1.35
C VAL A 157 -19.13 -11.40 -1.91
N SER A 158 -19.56 -10.37 -1.18
CA SER A 158 -20.77 -9.60 -1.50
C SER A 158 -20.51 -8.31 -2.30
N SER A 159 -19.39 -8.21 -3.03
CA SER A 159 -19.04 -6.97 -3.75
C SER A 159 -18.30 -7.25 -5.05
N PRO A 160 -18.73 -6.67 -6.17
CA PRO A 160 -19.98 -5.92 -6.42
C PRO A 160 -21.20 -6.84 -6.59
N ILE A 161 -20.98 -8.12 -6.91
CA ILE A 161 -21.99 -9.17 -7.06
C ILE A 161 -21.65 -10.25 -6.04
N GLU A 162 -22.68 -10.83 -5.42
CA GLU A 162 -22.51 -11.95 -4.52
C GLU A 162 -21.97 -13.16 -5.28
N THR A 163 -20.77 -13.60 -4.88
CA THR A 163 -20.06 -14.69 -5.57
C THR A 163 -19.51 -15.66 -4.52
N ILE A 164 -19.69 -16.95 -4.76
CA ILE A 164 -19.22 -18.02 -3.87
C ILE A 164 -17.87 -18.52 -4.39
N TYR A 165 -16.85 -18.48 -3.50
CA TYR A 165 -15.50 -18.98 -3.75
C TYR A 165 -15.28 -20.26 -2.96
N LYS A 166 -15.01 -21.37 -3.63
CA LYS A 166 -14.64 -22.64 -2.99
C LYS A 166 -13.13 -22.82 -3.04
N ILE A 167 -12.48 -22.90 -1.90
CA ILE A 167 -11.02 -23.02 -1.81
C ILE A 167 -10.61 -24.48 -2.09
N LYS A 168 -9.91 -24.70 -3.21
CA LYS A 168 -9.48 -26.04 -3.64
C LYS A 168 -8.06 -26.37 -3.21
N LYS A 169 -7.15 -25.38 -3.17
CA LYS A 169 -5.75 -25.59 -2.83
C LYS A 169 -5.09 -24.31 -2.32
N ILE A 170 -4.18 -24.45 -1.38
CA ILE A 170 -3.33 -23.36 -0.86
C ILE A 170 -1.86 -23.80 -1.04
N ARG A 171 -1.05 -22.87 -1.57
CA ARG A 171 0.38 -23.11 -1.82
C ARG A 171 1.24 -21.98 -1.22
#